data_c64710f43f910e3d361b33b39e1e4180
#
_entry.id   c64710f43f910e3d361b33b39e1e4180
#
_cell.length_a   1.000
_cell.length_b   1.000
_cell.length_c   1.000
_cell.angle_alpha   90.00
_cell.angle_beta   90.00
_cell.angle_gamma   90.00
#
_symmetry.space_group_name_H-M   'P 1'
#
loop_
_entity.id
_entity.type
_entity.pdbx_description
1 polymer ?
#
loop_
_entity_poly.entity_id
_entity_poly.type
_entity_poly.pdbx_seq_one_letter_code
_entity_poly.pdbx_strand_id
1 'polypeptide(L)'
;MKKVLFLLAVVSLLVSPVVAQAQDQPYSGPPKVIRIIREEVKVGKGTVHEANETAWARTFADAKSPDNWIGMDSTTGNNEAWFVSGYDTMSDMEKRTIQALNTVPALKAIDTKYSSQDGEFVSSTRSVVAVYRDDLSYQGLKTNVGLFRYLYVTTVRVRPGHESEFVEATKISRAAHEKAAVPERWSVFEVTEGMPRGTYLIFEPLKSMADVDAFPQTHGKVYQDAVGDDGRKRLAELNSSATISAETNIFAFNPKMSNPTKEIAAADPDFWTPKHAKTPVAGTKKGAEKPAGN
;
A
#
# COMPACT_ATOMS: atom_id res chain seq x y z
N MET A 1 -72.85 36.00 -20.54
CA MET A 1 -72.30 34.65 -20.46
C MET A 1 -70.78 34.74 -20.67
N LYS A 2 -70.02 34.81 -19.60
CA LYS A 2 -68.54 34.93 -19.65
C LYS A 2 -67.90 33.52 -19.41
N LYS A 3 -67.21 33.03 -20.42
CA LYS A 3 -66.45 31.78 -20.33
C LYS A 3 -65.10 32.08 -19.65
N VAL A 4 -64.87 31.47 -18.49
CA VAL A 4 -63.58 31.50 -17.78
C VAL A 4 -62.77 30.29 -18.26
N LEU A 5 -61.64 30.57 -18.88
CA LEU A 5 -60.68 29.58 -19.34
C LEU A 5 -59.69 29.31 -18.19
N PHE A 6 -59.69 28.08 -17.64
CA PHE A 6 -58.72 27.65 -16.66
C PHE A 6 -57.46 27.14 -17.39
N LEU A 7 -56.33 27.84 -17.20
CA LEU A 7 -55.04 27.41 -17.69
C LEU A 7 -54.37 26.56 -16.63
N LEU A 8 -54.25 25.26 -16.83
CA LEU A 8 -53.47 24.34 -15.98
C LEU A 8 -51.98 24.48 -16.36
N ALA A 9 -51.20 25.09 -15.49
CA ALA A 9 -49.76 25.10 -15.62
C ALA A 9 -49.20 23.81 -15.01
N VAL A 10 -48.71 22.90 -15.87
CA VAL A 10 -47.96 21.72 -15.46
C VAL A 10 -46.52 22.12 -15.13
N VAL A 11 -46.18 22.19 -13.85
CA VAL A 11 -44.79 22.39 -13.40
C VAL A 11 -44.09 21.03 -13.45
N SER A 12 -43.32 20.81 -14.48
CA SER A 12 -42.39 19.66 -14.57
C SER A 12 -41.19 19.91 -13.67
N LEU A 13 -41.14 19.25 -12.51
CA LEU A 13 -39.94 19.20 -11.69
C LEU A 13 -38.92 18.33 -12.44
N LEU A 14 -37.92 18.96 -13.05
CA LEU A 14 -36.69 18.33 -13.52
C LEU A 14 -35.85 17.97 -12.29
N VAL A 15 -35.96 16.72 -11.82
CA VAL A 15 -35.03 16.15 -10.85
C VAL A 15 -33.74 15.83 -11.62
N SER A 16 -32.81 16.79 -11.61
CA SER A 16 -31.45 16.53 -12.08
C SER A 16 -30.80 15.54 -11.11
N PRO A 17 -30.18 14.43 -11.59
CA PRO A 17 -29.38 13.61 -10.71
C PRO A 17 -28.20 14.43 -10.22
N VAL A 18 -28.15 14.70 -8.94
CA VAL A 18 -26.94 15.21 -8.28
C VAL A 18 -25.92 14.08 -8.36
N VAL A 19 -25.09 14.12 -9.40
CA VAL A 19 -23.84 13.35 -9.41
C VAL A 19 -23.01 13.96 -8.29
N ALA A 20 -22.96 13.28 -7.14
CA ALA A 20 -22.03 13.60 -6.07
C ALA A 20 -20.63 13.46 -6.67
N GLN A 21 -20.05 14.59 -7.09
CA GLN A 21 -18.62 14.67 -7.35
C GLN A 21 -17.96 14.34 -6.01
N ALA A 22 -17.28 13.20 -5.95
CA ALA A 22 -16.33 12.93 -4.89
C ALA A 22 -15.39 14.12 -4.85
N GLN A 23 -15.50 14.95 -3.81
CA GLN A 23 -14.55 16.04 -3.61
C GLN A 23 -13.18 15.39 -3.51
N ASP A 24 -12.31 15.72 -4.47
CA ASP A 24 -10.89 15.36 -4.44
C ASP A 24 -10.32 15.90 -3.12
N GLN A 25 -10.25 15.03 -2.11
CA GLN A 25 -9.47 15.33 -0.93
C GLN A 25 -8.01 15.36 -1.39
N PRO A 26 -7.33 16.50 -1.25
CA PRO A 26 -5.95 16.60 -1.71
C PRO A 26 -5.12 15.54 -0.99
N TYR A 27 -4.27 14.83 -1.76
CA TYR A 27 -3.35 13.85 -1.19
C TYR A 27 -2.46 14.51 -0.14
N SER A 28 -2.53 14.01 1.08
CA SER A 28 -1.82 14.57 2.25
C SER A 28 -0.31 14.28 2.25
N GLY A 29 0.16 13.46 1.32
CA GLY A 29 1.55 13.02 1.24
C GLY A 29 1.80 11.68 1.93
N PRO A 30 3.03 11.18 1.89
CA PRO A 30 3.43 9.98 2.63
C PRO A 30 3.27 10.19 4.13
N PRO A 31 2.91 9.15 4.89
CA PRO A 31 2.88 9.22 6.35
C PRO A 31 4.28 9.49 6.91
N LYS A 32 4.37 10.18 8.04
CA LYS A 32 5.66 10.47 8.69
C LYS A 32 6.29 9.24 9.33
N VAL A 33 5.46 8.33 9.79
CA VAL A 33 5.85 7.06 10.40
C VAL A 33 5.10 5.95 9.69
N ILE A 34 5.78 4.87 9.35
CA ILE A 34 5.14 3.64 8.90
C ILE A 34 5.46 2.50 9.85
N ARG A 35 4.48 1.62 10.04
CA ARG A 35 4.67 0.29 10.62
C ARG A 35 4.45 -0.73 9.52
N ILE A 36 5.36 -1.67 9.40
CA ILE A 36 5.26 -2.78 8.47
C ILE A 36 5.20 -4.06 9.28
N ILE A 37 4.15 -4.85 9.10
CA ILE A 37 4.13 -6.25 9.52
C ILE A 37 4.53 -7.05 8.28
N ARG A 38 5.60 -7.86 8.41
CA ARG A 38 6.10 -8.75 7.37
C ARG A 38 5.83 -10.18 7.82
N GLU A 39 5.15 -10.94 6.99
CA GLU A 39 4.82 -12.33 7.23
C GLU A 39 5.42 -13.20 6.16
N GLU A 40 6.23 -14.18 6.57
CA GLU A 40 6.76 -15.19 5.67
C GLU A 40 5.71 -16.31 5.55
N VAL A 41 5.10 -16.41 4.39
CA VAL A 41 4.01 -17.35 4.12
C VAL A 41 4.58 -18.71 3.73
N LYS A 42 4.15 -19.77 4.41
CA LYS A 42 4.59 -21.16 4.11
C LYS A 42 4.21 -21.55 2.68
N VAL A 43 5.10 -22.27 2.01
CA VAL A 43 4.88 -22.77 0.66
C VAL A 43 3.57 -23.57 0.57
N GLY A 44 2.74 -23.22 -0.42
CA GLY A 44 1.43 -23.84 -0.63
C GLY A 44 0.30 -23.34 0.29
N LYS A 45 0.57 -22.34 1.14
CA LYS A 45 -0.40 -21.78 2.09
C LYS A 45 -0.96 -20.40 1.70
N GLY A 46 -0.55 -19.82 0.57
CA GLY A 46 -0.95 -18.46 0.17
C GLY A 46 -2.47 -18.24 0.10
N THR A 47 -3.24 -19.18 -0.44
CA THR A 47 -4.70 -19.02 -0.53
C THR A 47 -5.39 -18.98 0.84
N VAL A 48 -4.95 -19.82 1.80
CA VAL A 48 -5.54 -19.82 3.14
C VAL A 48 -5.09 -18.59 3.93
N HIS A 49 -3.86 -18.14 3.74
CA HIS A 49 -3.36 -16.87 4.26
C HIS A 49 -4.18 -15.69 3.73
N GLU A 50 -4.35 -15.56 2.40
CA GLU A 50 -5.18 -14.49 1.82
C GLU A 50 -6.61 -14.50 2.39
N ALA A 51 -7.21 -15.68 2.58
CA ALA A 51 -8.54 -15.79 3.14
C ALA A 51 -8.62 -15.31 4.60
N ASN A 52 -7.60 -15.63 5.41
CA ASN A 52 -7.48 -15.17 6.80
C ASN A 52 -7.33 -13.65 6.86
N GLU A 53 -6.39 -13.09 6.10
CA GLU A 53 -6.13 -11.65 6.04
C GLU A 53 -7.31 -10.86 5.48
N THR A 54 -8.04 -11.44 4.52
CA THR A 54 -9.31 -10.85 4.04
C THR A 54 -10.35 -10.75 5.15
N ALA A 55 -10.43 -11.76 6.02
CA ALA A 55 -11.35 -11.73 7.16
C ALA A 55 -10.93 -10.67 8.20
N TRP A 56 -9.64 -10.52 8.45
CA TRP A 56 -9.08 -9.43 9.26
C TRP A 56 -9.51 -8.07 8.71
N ALA A 57 -9.19 -7.78 7.46
CA ALA A 57 -9.46 -6.50 6.83
C ALA A 57 -10.97 -6.14 6.91
N ARG A 58 -11.84 -7.09 6.61
CA ARG A 58 -13.31 -6.90 6.72
C ARG A 58 -13.73 -6.54 8.12
N THR A 59 -13.22 -7.24 9.10
CA THR A 59 -13.66 -7.02 10.49
C THR A 59 -13.18 -5.68 11.03
N PHE A 60 -11.97 -5.27 10.68
CA PHE A 60 -11.48 -3.94 11.04
C PHE A 60 -12.31 -2.85 10.36
N ALA A 61 -12.68 -3.04 9.08
CA ALA A 61 -13.56 -2.13 8.37
C ALA A 61 -14.96 -2.06 9.00
N ASP A 62 -15.59 -3.20 9.33
CA ASP A 62 -16.92 -3.28 9.96
C ASP A 62 -16.93 -2.67 11.35
N ALA A 63 -15.86 -2.86 12.11
CA ALA A 63 -15.67 -2.26 13.44
C ALA A 63 -15.31 -0.76 13.36
N LYS A 64 -15.14 -0.21 12.15
CA LYS A 64 -14.67 1.17 11.92
C LYS A 64 -13.39 1.46 12.70
N SER A 65 -12.47 0.51 12.69
CA SER A 65 -11.17 0.66 13.33
C SER A 65 -10.45 1.90 12.80
N PRO A 66 -9.76 2.65 13.66
CA PRO A 66 -8.94 3.78 13.22
C PRO A 66 -7.65 3.31 12.52
N ASP A 67 -7.28 2.03 12.64
CA ASP A 67 -6.10 1.49 11.98
C ASP A 67 -6.39 1.10 10.54
N ASN A 68 -5.53 1.59 9.64
CA ASN A 68 -5.63 1.35 8.21
C ASN A 68 -4.29 0.84 7.69
N TRP A 69 -4.33 -0.04 6.69
CA TRP A 69 -3.13 -0.58 6.06
C TRP A 69 -3.35 -0.95 4.60
N ILE A 70 -2.25 -1.04 3.88
CA ILE A 70 -2.16 -1.65 2.56
C ILE A 70 -1.51 -3.01 2.74
N GLY A 71 -2.21 -4.07 2.32
CA GLY A 71 -1.67 -5.42 2.18
C GLY A 71 -1.05 -5.60 0.80
N MET A 72 0.08 -6.30 0.73
CA MET A 72 0.74 -6.61 -0.53
C MET A 72 1.49 -7.93 -0.44
N ASP A 73 1.53 -8.66 -1.57
CA ASP A 73 2.22 -9.94 -1.72
C ASP A 73 3.50 -9.79 -2.51
N SER A 74 4.55 -10.48 -2.10
CA SER A 74 5.81 -10.51 -2.86
C SER A 74 5.61 -11.19 -4.21
N THR A 75 6.09 -10.53 -5.26
CA THR A 75 6.18 -11.11 -6.61
C THR A 75 7.57 -11.68 -6.86
N THR A 76 8.58 -11.13 -6.20
CA THR A 76 9.97 -11.59 -6.23
C THR A 76 10.52 -11.71 -4.81
N GLY A 77 11.63 -12.44 -4.65
CA GLY A 77 12.26 -12.66 -3.35
C GLY A 77 11.58 -13.77 -2.54
N ASN A 78 11.55 -13.62 -1.23
CA ASN A 78 10.90 -14.56 -0.34
C ASN A 78 9.37 -14.53 -0.51
N ASN A 79 8.69 -15.63 -0.20
CA ASN A 79 7.23 -15.69 -0.20
C ASN A 79 6.68 -14.93 1.03
N GLU A 80 6.53 -13.63 0.90
CA GLU A 80 6.13 -12.73 1.98
C GLU A 80 4.84 -11.98 1.65
N ALA A 81 4.06 -11.70 2.68
CA ALA A 81 3.04 -10.66 2.66
C ALA A 81 3.47 -9.52 3.60
N TRP A 82 3.26 -8.28 3.15
CA TRP A 82 3.53 -7.09 3.94
C TRP A 82 2.25 -6.29 4.15
N PHE A 83 2.08 -5.80 5.39
CA PHE A 83 0.97 -4.93 5.78
C PHE A 83 1.56 -3.60 6.25
N VAL A 84 1.34 -2.54 5.47
CA VAL A 84 1.94 -1.23 5.69
C VAL A 84 0.89 -0.26 6.20
N SER A 85 1.01 0.16 7.45
CA SER A 85 0.18 1.19 8.09
C SER A 85 0.94 2.51 8.20
N GLY A 86 0.23 3.62 8.01
CA GLY A 86 0.82 4.97 8.08
C GLY A 86 0.26 5.79 9.25
N TYR A 87 1.13 6.58 9.89
CA TYR A 87 0.84 7.40 11.07
C TYR A 87 1.55 8.74 11.00
N ASP A 88 1.01 9.73 11.72
CA ASP A 88 1.66 11.03 11.87
C ASP A 88 2.79 11.00 12.91
N THR A 89 2.64 10.20 13.98
CA THR A 89 3.59 10.08 15.07
C THR A 89 3.58 8.67 15.67
N MET A 90 4.59 8.32 16.47
CA MET A 90 4.60 7.09 17.28
C MET A 90 3.42 7.02 18.26
N SER A 91 3.01 8.16 18.84
CA SER A 91 1.83 8.22 19.72
C SER A 91 0.53 7.96 18.96
N ASP A 92 0.41 8.41 17.70
CA ASP A 92 -0.73 8.08 16.84
C ASP A 92 -0.75 6.59 16.52
N MET A 93 0.41 6.00 16.23
CA MET A 93 0.55 4.56 16.04
C MET A 93 0.06 3.78 17.26
N GLU A 94 0.52 4.14 18.47
CA GLU A 94 0.09 3.48 19.72
C GLU A 94 -1.44 3.54 19.92
N LYS A 95 -2.03 4.71 19.71
CA LYS A 95 -3.49 4.91 19.86
C LYS A 95 -4.29 4.07 18.88
N ARG A 96 -3.90 4.09 17.61
CA ARG A 96 -4.66 3.44 16.53
C ARG A 96 -4.46 1.92 16.49
N THR A 97 -3.34 1.41 17.00
CA THR A 97 -3.05 -0.02 17.06
C THR A 97 -3.33 -0.58 18.46
N ILE A 98 -2.40 -0.43 19.40
CA ILE A 98 -2.42 -1.10 20.70
C ILE A 98 -3.65 -0.72 21.52
N GLN A 99 -3.98 0.57 21.59
CA GLN A 99 -5.12 1.01 22.40
C GLN A 99 -6.44 0.58 21.76
N ALA A 100 -6.59 0.66 20.44
CA ALA A 100 -7.80 0.22 19.75
C ALA A 100 -8.06 -1.27 19.94
N LEU A 101 -7.06 -2.13 19.79
CA LEU A 101 -7.17 -3.57 20.04
C LEU A 101 -7.58 -3.89 21.47
N ASN A 102 -7.10 -3.11 22.46
CA ASN A 102 -7.40 -3.33 23.86
C ASN A 102 -8.78 -2.78 24.30
N THR A 103 -9.28 -1.73 23.63
CA THR A 103 -10.48 -1.02 24.04
C THR A 103 -11.73 -1.38 23.23
N VAL A 104 -11.58 -1.92 22.01
CA VAL A 104 -12.70 -2.31 21.15
C VAL A 104 -12.90 -3.84 21.24
N PRO A 105 -13.96 -4.32 21.94
CA PRO A 105 -14.14 -5.77 22.17
C PRO A 105 -14.18 -6.61 20.90
N ALA A 106 -14.80 -6.10 19.82
CA ALA A 106 -14.85 -6.78 18.53
C ALA A 106 -13.45 -7.00 17.92
N LEU A 107 -12.57 -6.00 17.99
CA LEU A 107 -11.19 -6.12 17.49
C LEU A 107 -10.38 -7.11 18.32
N LYS A 108 -10.53 -7.08 19.65
CA LYS A 108 -9.85 -8.03 20.55
C LYS A 108 -10.27 -9.49 20.30
N ALA A 109 -11.58 -9.73 20.10
CA ALA A 109 -12.09 -11.06 19.84
C ALA A 109 -11.53 -11.63 18.53
N ILE A 110 -11.36 -10.81 17.53
CA ILE A 110 -10.84 -11.20 16.21
C ILE A 110 -9.34 -11.39 16.25
N ASP A 111 -8.61 -10.47 16.88
CA ASP A 111 -7.19 -10.63 17.12
C ASP A 111 -6.91 -12.02 17.74
N THR A 112 -7.62 -12.37 18.81
CA THR A 112 -7.48 -13.69 19.44
C THR A 112 -7.80 -14.84 18.48
N LYS A 113 -8.84 -14.71 17.65
CA LYS A 113 -9.28 -15.77 16.74
C LYS A 113 -8.30 -16.00 15.60
N TYR A 114 -7.87 -14.95 14.92
CA TYR A 114 -7.05 -15.08 13.70
C TYR A 114 -5.56 -15.25 14.01
N SER A 115 -5.01 -14.55 15.00
CA SER A 115 -3.62 -14.76 15.42
C SER A 115 -3.32 -16.18 15.85
N SER A 116 -4.29 -16.90 16.41
CA SER A 116 -4.12 -18.32 16.76
C SER A 116 -4.01 -19.24 15.54
N GLN A 117 -4.53 -18.79 14.38
CA GLN A 117 -4.50 -19.56 13.13
C GLN A 117 -3.25 -19.28 12.29
N ASP A 118 -2.62 -18.12 12.47
CA ASP A 118 -1.47 -17.68 11.66
C ASP A 118 -0.32 -18.70 11.68
N GLY A 119 -0.07 -19.35 12.83
CA GLY A 119 0.93 -20.38 12.97
C GLY A 119 0.78 -21.58 12.03
N GLU A 120 -0.40 -21.78 11.41
CA GLU A 120 -0.62 -22.86 10.46
C GLU A 120 -0.06 -22.53 9.06
N PHE A 121 -0.06 -21.24 8.68
CA PHE A 121 0.32 -20.81 7.33
C PHE A 121 1.43 -19.76 7.30
N VAL A 122 1.80 -19.12 8.42
CA VAL A 122 2.93 -18.20 8.55
C VAL A 122 4.08 -18.91 9.26
N SER A 123 5.31 -18.79 8.73
CA SER A 123 6.52 -19.35 9.33
C SER A 123 7.23 -18.37 10.25
N SER A 124 7.17 -17.09 9.94
CA SER A 124 7.75 -16.02 10.77
C SER A 124 7.00 -14.70 10.55
N THR A 125 6.98 -13.88 11.59
CA THR A 125 6.43 -12.52 11.54
C THR A 125 7.46 -11.53 12.09
N ARG A 126 7.60 -10.39 11.41
CA ARG A 126 8.45 -9.29 11.85
C ARG A 126 7.72 -7.96 11.76
N SER A 127 7.76 -7.18 12.82
CA SER A 127 7.31 -5.78 12.82
C SER A 127 8.51 -4.85 12.63
N VAL A 128 8.34 -3.88 11.73
CA VAL A 128 9.35 -2.85 11.42
C VAL A 128 8.69 -1.49 11.56
N VAL A 129 9.39 -0.52 12.15
CA VAL A 129 8.97 0.88 12.17
C VAL A 129 10.02 1.70 11.44
N ALA A 130 9.56 2.62 10.59
CA ALA A 130 10.44 3.49 9.83
C ALA A 130 9.85 4.91 9.71
N VAL A 131 10.73 5.90 9.59
CA VAL A 131 10.40 7.33 9.54
C VAL A 131 10.69 7.86 8.14
N TYR A 132 9.75 8.65 7.61
CA TYR A 132 9.87 9.26 6.29
C TYR A 132 11.03 10.26 6.22
N ARG A 133 11.81 10.17 5.15
CA ARG A 133 12.94 11.04 4.83
C ARG A 133 12.64 11.84 3.57
N ASP A 134 12.01 13.02 3.74
CA ASP A 134 11.67 13.90 2.62
C ASP A 134 12.93 14.37 1.87
N ASP A 135 14.01 14.64 2.61
CA ASP A 135 15.29 15.08 2.05
C ASP A 135 15.96 14.06 1.12
N LEU A 136 15.57 12.78 1.22
CA LEU A 136 16.07 11.68 0.38
C LEU A 136 15.05 11.21 -0.67
N SER A 137 13.79 11.63 -0.55
CA SER A 137 12.70 11.23 -1.42
C SER A 137 12.61 12.11 -2.67
N TYR A 138 12.12 11.54 -3.77
CA TYR A 138 11.87 12.26 -5.01
C TYR A 138 10.39 12.15 -5.41
N GLN A 139 9.70 13.28 -5.51
CA GLN A 139 8.27 13.38 -5.80
C GLN A 139 7.34 12.53 -4.90
N GLY A 140 7.82 12.02 -3.78
CA GLY A 140 7.06 11.22 -2.82
C GLY A 140 5.81 11.93 -2.29
N LEU A 141 5.93 13.21 -1.92
CA LEU A 141 4.84 14.04 -1.43
C LEU A 141 3.70 14.27 -2.44
N LYS A 142 3.94 14.03 -3.73
CA LYS A 142 2.97 14.24 -4.81
C LYS A 142 2.34 12.92 -5.31
N THR A 143 2.71 11.80 -4.68
CA THR A 143 2.36 10.48 -5.18
C THR A 143 1.33 9.82 -4.30
N ASN A 144 0.06 9.78 -4.74
CA ASN A 144 -0.96 8.93 -4.11
C ASN A 144 -0.74 7.48 -4.54
N VAL A 145 -0.29 6.65 -3.59
CA VAL A 145 -0.01 5.23 -3.82
C VAL A 145 -1.24 4.44 -4.28
N GLY A 146 -2.44 4.91 -3.97
CA GLY A 146 -3.70 4.30 -4.40
C GLY A 146 -3.90 4.22 -5.92
N LEU A 147 -3.15 4.98 -6.72
CA LEU A 147 -3.18 4.96 -8.18
C LEU A 147 -2.30 3.86 -8.81
N PHE A 148 -1.61 3.07 -8.00
CA PHE A 148 -0.61 2.10 -8.45
C PHE A 148 -1.05 0.67 -8.15
N ARG A 149 -0.31 -0.32 -8.69
CA ARG A 149 -0.60 -1.75 -8.53
C ARG A 149 0.52 -2.52 -7.88
N TYR A 150 1.73 -1.99 -7.99
CA TYR A 150 2.93 -2.63 -7.49
C TYR A 150 3.77 -1.63 -6.72
N LEU A 151 4.62 -2.16 -5.87
CA LEU A 151 5.64 -1.42 -5.16
C LEU A 151 7.00 -2.11 -5.40
N TYR A 152 7.93 -1.36 -5.96
CA TYR A 152 9.33 -1.76 -6.06
C TYR A 152 10.00 -1.33 -4.77
N VAL A 153 10.47 -2.29 -3.99
CA VAL A 153 11.00 -2.04 -2.65
C VAL A 153 12.47 -2.38 -2.61
N THR A 154 13.31 -1.36 -2.45
CA THR A 154 14.74 -1.57 -2.22
C THR A 154 15.05 -1.39 -0.74
N THR A 155 15.55 -2.46 -0.12
CA THR A 155 16.09 -2.45 1.24
C THR A 155 17.60 -2.24 1.17
N VAL A 156 18.07 -1.07 1.62
CA VAL A 156 19.50 -0.75 1.66
C VAL A 156 19.99 -0.86 3.08
N ARG A 157 21.08 -1.60 3.27
CA ARG A 157 21.81 -1.67 4.51
C ARG A 157 23.09 -0.82 4.41
N VAL A 158 23.16 0.24 5.20
CA VAL A 158 24.30 1.14 5.26
C VAL A 158 25.30 0.68 6.33
N ARG A 159 26.57 0.82 6.04
CA ARG A 159 27.66 0.53 6.95
C ARG A 159 27.65 1.53 8.11
N PRO A 160 27.75 1.09 9.37
CA PRO A 160 27.82 1.97 10.53
C PRO A 160 28.92 3.02 10.37
N GLY A 161 28.58 4.30 10.58
CA GLY A 161 29.48 5.45 10.44
C GLY A 161 29.56 6.03 9.01
N HIS A 162 28.85 5.40 8.02
CA HIS A 162 28.82 5.85 6.63
C HIS A 162 27.45 6.36 6.19
N GLU A 163 26.56 6.69 7.16
CA GLU A 163 25.21 7.16 6.88
C GLU A 163 25.24 8.49 6.10
N SER A 164 26.22 9.37 6.35
CA SER A 164 26.39 10.63 5.63
C SER A 164 26.72 10.44 4.16
N GLU A 165 27.48 9.41 3.82
CA GLU A 165 27.84 9.07 2.44
C GLU A 165 26.63 8.51 1.68
N PHE A 166 25.82 7.68 2.32
CA PHE A 166 24.54 7.23 1.76
C PHE A 166 23.60 8.41 1.49
N VAL A 167 23.47 9.32 2.45
CA VAL A 167 22.68 10.55 2.30
C VAL A 167 23.19 11.41 1.16
N GLU A 168 24.49 11.60 1.03
CA GLU A 168 25.10 12.34 -0.08
C GLU A 168 24.82 11.67 -1.43
N ALA A 169 25.02 10.37 -1.54
CA ALA A 169 24.74 9.62 -2.76
C ALA A 169 23.27 9.74 -3.20
N THR A 170 22.34 9.59 -2.25
CA THR A 170 20.92 9.72 -2.52
C THR A 170 20.54 11.14 -2.96
N LYS A 171 21.12 12.17 -2.36
CA LYS A 171 20.90 13.57 -2.77
C LYS A 171 21.47 13.88 -4.16
N ILE A 172 22.64 13.35 -4.52
CA ILE A 172 23.18 13.47 -5.88
C ILE A 172 22.25 12.81 -6.88
N SER A 173 21.77 11.60 -6.57
CA SER A 173 20.82 10.88 -7.41
C SER A 173 19.51 11.65 -7.60
N ARG A 174 18.94 12.15 -6.51
CA ARG A 174 17.73 12.99 -6.52
C ARG A 174 17.91 14.24 -7.40
N ALA A 175 18.98 14.99 -7.20
CA ALA A 175 19.26 16.20 -7.97
C ALA A 175 19.40 15.90 -9.48
N ALA A 176 19.98 14.75 -9.84
CA ALA A 176 20.08 14.31 -11.23
C ALA A 176 18.70 13.98 -11.82
N HIS A 177 17.80 13.31 -11.05
CA HIS A 177 16.42 13.03 -11.48
C HIS A 177 15.63 14.33 -11.66
N GLU A 178 15.79 15.28 -10.74
CA GLU A 178 15.17 16.61 -10.85
C GLU A 178 15.63 17.34 -12.11
N LYS A 179 16.95 17.35 -12.39
CA LYS A 179 17.55 17.97 -13.58
C LYS A 179 17.13 17.28 -14.88
N ALA A 180 17.06 15.95 -14.86
CA ALA A 180 16.65 15.13 -16.01
C ALA A 180 15.14 15.16 -16.24
N ALA A 181 14.34 15.63 -15.27
CA ALA A 181 12.88 15.63 -15.29
C ALA A 181 12.28 14.25 -15.59
N VAL A 182 12.91 13.20 -15.06
CA VAL A 182 12.46 11.82 -15.26
C VAL A 182 11.21 11.50 -14.45
N PRO A 183 10.34 10.58 -14.91
CA PRO A 183 9.03 10.33 -14.32
C PRO A 183 9.07 9.44 -13.06
N GLU A 184 10.20 8.86 -12.73
CA GLU A 184 10.38 8.05 -11.53
C GLU A 184 10.06 8.87 -10.30
N ARG A 185 9.63 8.16 -9.26
CA ARG A 185 9.32 8.74 -7.97
C ARG A 185 9.58 7.71 -6.88
N TRP A 186 10.11 8.15 -5.77
CA TRP A 186 10.31 7.27 -4.62
C TRP A 186 10.12 7.99 -3.29
N SER A 187 9.79 7.20 -2.30
CA SER A 187 9.74 7.59 -0.89
C SER A 187 10.79 6.80 -0.11
N VAL A 188 11.64 7.48 0.63
CA VAL A 188 12.65 6.87 1.50
C VAL A 188 12.15 6.89 2.94
N PHE A 189 12.24 5.74 3.59
CA PHE A 189 11.98 5.58 5.01
C PHE A 189 13.21 5.02 5.71
N GLU A 190 13.67 5.71 6.75
CA GLU A 190 14.75 5.24 7.62
C GLU A 190 14.17 4.35 8.71
N VAL A 191 14.64 3.11 8.79
CA VAL A 191 14.18 2.17 9.80
C VAL A 191 14.74 2.55 11.16
N THR A 192 13.83 2.73 12.12
CA THR A 192 14.17 3.02 13.52
C THR A 192 14.09 1.78 14.39
N GLU A 193 13.13 0.87 14.13
CA GLU A 193 12.88 -0.32 14.94
C GLU A 193 12.63 -1.56 14.07
N GLY A 194 12.97 -2.73 14.59
CA GLY A 194 12.67 -4.03 14.00
C GLY A 194 13.68 -4.54 12.96
N MET A 195 14.65 -3.73 12.54
CA MET A 195 15.76 -4.12 11.66
C MET A 195 17.08 -3.54 12.16
N PRO A 196 18.23 -4.02 11.63
CA PRO A 196 19.51 -3.44 12.00
C PRO A 196 19.59 -1.94 11.69
N ARG A 197 20.27 -1.18 12.56
CA ARG A 197 20.49 0.25 12.40
C ARG A 197 21.18 0.54 11.06
N GLY A 198 20.86 1.69 10.43
CA GLY A 198 21.35 2.04 9.10
C GLY A 198 20.64 1.31 7.96
N THR A 199 19.41 0.81 8.22
CA THR A 199 18.56 0.25 7.17
C THR A 199 17.62 1.33 6.65
N TYR A 200 17.53 1.43 5.32
CA TYR A 200 16.62 2.32 4.60
C TYR A 200 15.73 1.49 3.67
N LEU A 201 14.45 1.86 3.60
CA LEU A 201 13.48 1.30 2.67
C LEU A 201 13.17 2.36 1.62
N ILE A 202 13.38 2.05 0.35
CA ILE A 202 13.07 2.92 -0.78
C ILE A 202 11.89 2.30 -1.50
N PHE A 203 10.77 3.03 -1.55
CA PHE A 203 9.51 2.61 -2.14
C PHE A 203 9.25 3.35 -3.43
N GLU A 204 9.20 2.62 -4.54
CA GLU A 204 8.91 3.13 -5.87
C GLU A 204 7.59 2.53 -6.37
N PRO A 205 6.49 3.30 -6.44
CA PRO A 205 5.20 2.79 -6.89
C PRO A 205 5.17 2.64 -8.41
N LEU A 206 4.64 1.51 -8.89
CA LEU A 206 4.51 1.15 -10.29
C LEU A 206 3.05 0.95 -10.66
N LYS A 207 2.63 1.47 -11.82
CA LYS A 207 1.30 1.21 -12.37
C LYS A 207 1.17 -0.18 -12.95
N SER A 208 2.26 -0.68 -13.53
CA SER A 208 2.35 -2.00 -14.17
C SER A 208 3.80 -2.48 -14.20
N MET A 209 4.01 -3.75 -14.54
CA MET A 209 5.36 -4.30 -14.78
C MET A 209 6.05 -3.65 -15.99
N ALA A 210 5.31 -3.02 -16.91
CA ALA A 210 5.90 -2.27 -18.01
C ALA A 210 6.71 -1.06 -17.53
N ASP A 211 6.44 -0.54 -16.32
CA ASP A 211 7.25 0.53 -15.73
C ASP A 211 8.66 0.03 -15.43
N VAL A 212 8.82 -1.26 -15.06
CA VAL A 212 10.13 -1.90 -14.87
C VAL A 212 10.91 -1.97 -16.18
N ASP A 213 10.23 -2.31 -17.28
CA ASP A 213 10.85 -2.35 -18.61
C ASP A 213 11.28 -0.94 -19.07
N ALA A 214 10.60 0.09 -18.60
CA ALA A 214 10.92 1.48 -18.91
C ALA A 214 12.15 2.02 -18.15
N PHE A 215 12.53 1.45 -16.99
CA PHE A 215 13.65 1.93 -16.17
C PHE A 215 14.97 2.14 -16.94
N PRO A 216 15.45 1.23 -17.80
CA PRO A 216 16.66 1.45 -18.58
C PRO A 216 16.56 2.66 -19.51
N GLN A 217 15.36 2.96 -20.02
CA GLN A 217 15.12 4.10 -20.92
C GLN A 217 15.11 5.42 -20.17
N THR A 218 14.48 5.46 -18.97
CA THR A 218 14.37 6.64 -18.13
C THR A 218 15.66 6.92 -17.35
N HIS A 219 16.38 5.88 -16.92
CA HIS A 219 17.73 5.97 -16.34
C HIS A 219 18.86 6.07 -17.37
N GLY A 220 18.52 6.00 -18.65
CA GLY A 220 19.46 5.99 -19.76
C GLY A 220 20.28 7.29 -19.88
N LYS A 221 20.50 7.68 -21.15
CA LYS A 221 21.39 8.80 -21.46
C LYS A 221 21.03 10.12 -20.74
N VAL A 222 19.73 10.43 -20.59
CA VAL A 222 19.27 11.69 -19.98
C VAL A 222 19.69 11.78 -18.51
N TYR A 223 19.50 10.70 -17.74
CA TYR A 223 19.97 10.64 -16.35
C TYR A 223 21.48 10.67 -16.26
N GLN A 224 22.18 9.89 -17.10
CA GLN A 224 23.64 9.83 -17.11
C GLN A 224 24.27 11.21 -17.45
N ASP A 225 23.69 11.92 -18.41
CA ASP A 225 24.11 13.27 -18.77
C ASP A 225 23.81 14.26 -17.62
N ALA A 226 22.69 14.08 -16.90
CA ALA A 226 22.34 14.92 -15.75
C ALA A 226 23.29 14.73 -14.58
N VAL A 227 23.70 13.49 -14.28
CA VAL A 227 24.69 13.15 -13.25
C VAL A 227 26.08 13.67 -13.64
N GLY A 228 26.47 13.49 -14.90
CA GLY A 228 27.80 13.83 -15.42
C GLY A 228 28.88 12.85 -14.95
N ASP A 229 30.09 12.98 -15.53
CA ASP A 229 31.20 12.04 -15.26
C ASP A 229 31.66 12.10 -13.78
N ASP A 230 31.85 13.29 -13.26
CA ASP A 230 32.27 13.48 -11.86
C ASP A 230 31.21 12.96 -10.88
N GLY A 231 29.93 13.21 -11.16
CA GLY A 231 28.84 12.73 -10.34
C GLY A 231 28.76 11.19 -10.35
N ARG A 232 28.93 10.54 -11.49
CA ARG A 232 28.97 9.07 -11.58
C ARG A 232 30.13 8.47 -10.78
N LYS A 233 31.32 9.06 -10.92
CA LYS A 233 32.48 8.64 -10.13
C LYS A 233 32.24 8.78 -8.64
N ARG A 234 31.69 9.92 -8.23
CA ARG A 234 31.36 10.19 -6.83
C ARG A 234 30.31 9.22 -6.28
N LEU A 235 29.24 8.95 -7.05
CA LEU A 235 28.22 7.95 -6.68
C LEU A 235 28.81 6.55 -6.51
N ALA A 236 29.72 6.13 -7.39
CA ALA A 236 30.38 4.83 -7.30
C ALA A 236 31.23 4.72 -6.03
N GLU A 237 32.00 5.75 -5.68
CA GLU A 237 32.80 5.84 -4.46
C GLU A 237 31.92 5.76 -3.21
N LEU A 238 30.88 6.61 -3.12
CA LEU A 238 29.97 6.67 -1.99
C LEU A 238 29.22 5.36 -1.77
N ASN A 239 28.65 4.79 -2.83
CA ASN A 239 27.92 3.53 -2.75
C ASN A 239 28.84 2.36 -2.34
N SER A 240 30.06 2.32 -2.87
CA SER A 240 31.04 1.29 -2.51
C SER A 240 31.46 1.37 -1.04
N SER A 241 31.62 2.58 -0.49
CA SER A 241 32.01 2.76 0.91
C SER A 241 30.84 2.55 1.87
N ALA A 242 29.66 3.09 1.53
CA ALA A 242 28.52 3.14 2.43
C ALA A 242 27.66 1.87 2.44
N THR A 243 27.51 1.18 1.32
CA THR A 243 26.54 0.09 1.20
C THR A 243 27.10 -1.26 1.64
N ILE A 244 26.46 -1.91 2.59
CA ILE A 244 26.72 -3.33 2.95
C ILE A 244 25.96 -4.24 1.98
N SER A 245 24.67 -3.96 1.79
CA SER A 245 23.79 -4.72 0.90
C SER A 245 22.66 -3.84 0.39
N ALA A 246 22.19 -4.15 -0.79
CA ALA A 246 20.95 -3.63 -1.34
C ALA A 246 20.19 -4.81 -1.94
N GLU A 247 18.94 -4.97 -1.55
CA GLU A 247 18.04 -6.00 -2.05
C GLU A 247 16.77 -5.35 -2.56
N THR A 248 16.36 -5.70 -3.76
CA THR A 248 15.15 -5.13 -4.37
C THR A 248 14.15 -6.22 -4.69
N ASN A 249 12.92 -6.01 -4.25
CA ASN A 249 11.81 -6.91 -4.48
C ASN A 249 10.58 -6.15 -5.01
N ILE A 250 9.75 -6.85 -5.79
CA ILE A 250 8.49 -6.34 -6.30
C ILE A 250 7.36 -6.94 -5.48
N PHE A 251 6.48 -6.08 -5.00
CA PHE A 251 5.24 -6.47 -4.33
C PHE A 251 4.03 -6.04 -5.15
N ALA A 252 3.03 -6.89 -5.23
CA ALA A 252 1.72 -6.56 -5.79
C ALA A 252 0.77 -6.13 -4.67
N PHE A 253 0.09 -5.00 -4.81
CA PHE A 253 -0.95 -4.62 -3.85
C PHE A 253 -2.10 -5.61 -3.88
N ASN A 254 -2.55 -6.02 -2.69
CA ASN A 254 -3.69 -6.92 -2.53
C ASN A 254 -4.85 -6.20 -1.82
N PRO A 255 -5.85 -5.71 -2.58
CA PRO A 255 -6.97 -4.99 -2.00
C PRO A 255 -7.85 -5.83 -1.08
N LYS A 256 -7.85 -7.17 -1.23
CA LYS A 256 -8.64 -8.05 -0.34
C LYS A 256 -8.07 -8.09 1.08
N MET A 257 -6.73 -8.07 1.20
CA MET A 257 -6.02 -8.07 2.47
C MET A 257 -5.79 -6.67 3.03
N SER A 258 -6.32 -5.62 2.37
CA SER A 258 -6.14 -4.23 2.74
C SER A 258 -7.34 -3.67 3.48
N ASN A 259 -7.08 -2.75 4.42
CA ASN A 259 -8.05 -1.83 5.02
C ASN A 259 -7.56 -0.40 4.73
N PRO A 260 -7.66 0.08 3.46
CA PRO A 260 -7.05 1.34 3.05
C PRO A 260 -7.74 2.54 3.68
N THR A 261 -7.03 3.67 3.76
CA THR A 261 -7.65 4.96 4.09
C THR A 261 -8.67 5.36 3.01
N LYS A 262 -9.62 6.22 3.38
CA LYS A 262 -10.61 6.74 2.40
C LYS A 262 -9.95 7.42 1.21
N GLU A 263 -8.84 8.11 1.43
CA GLU A 263 -8.06 8.80 0.42
C GLU A 263 -7.43 7.82 -0.60
N ILE A 264 -6.85 6.73 -0.13
CA ILE A 264 -6.29 5.68 -0.98
C ILE A 264 -7.41 4.96 -1.75
N ALA A 265 -8.50 4.61 -1.07
CA ALA A 265 -9.64 3.93 -1.69
C ALA A 265 -10.32 4.81 -2.75
N ALA A 266 -10.40 6.12 -2.54
CA ALA A 266 -10.99 7.07 -3.47
C ALA A 266 -10.14 7.29 -4.74
N ALA A 267 -8.84 7.04 -4.68
CA ALA A 267 -7.94 7.19 -5.83
C ALA A 267 -8.27 6.18 -6.96
N ASP A 268 -8.68 4.96 -6.61
CA ASP A 268 -9.15 3.93 -7.55
C ASP A 268 -10.16 3.00 -6.84
N PRO A 269 -11.44 3.41 -6.77
CA PRO A 269 -12.45 2.63 -6.04
C PRO A 269 -12.69 1.24 -6.59
N ASP A 270 -12.56 1.03 -7.90
CA ASP A 270 -12.78 -0.27 -8.53
C ASP A 270 -11.70 -1.28 -8.13
N PHE A 271 -10.49 -0.81 -7.87
CA PHE A 271 -9.40 -1.65 -7.37
C PHE A 271 -9.45 -1.87 -5.85
N TRP A 272 -9.58 -0.78 -5.07
CA TRP A 272 -9.46 -0.85 -3.61
C TRP A 272 -10.72 -1.33 -2.88
N THR A 273 -11.89 -1.18 -3.51
CA THR A 273 -13.19 -1.64 -2.98
C THR A 273 -13.88 -2.56 -3.97
N PRO A 274 -13.25 -3.69 -4.34
CA PRO A 274 -13.83 -4.59 -5.33
C PRO A 274 -15.22 -5.06 -4.86
N LYS A 275 -16.23 -4.88 -5.71
CA LYS A 275 -17.58 -5.38 -5.44
C LYS A 275 -17.49 -6.88 -5.24
N HIS A 276 -17.83 -7.37 -4.03
CA HIS A 276 -17.82 -8.78 -3.75
C HIS A 276 -18.73 -9.49 -4.75
N ALA A 277 -18.18 -10.42 -5.54
CA ALA A 277 -19.00 -11.37 -6.27
C ALA A 277 -19.93 -12.02 -5.24
N LYS A 278 -21.26 -11.89 -5.44
CA LYS A 278 -22.24 -12.56 -4.58
C LYS A 278 -21.87 -14.04 -4.60
N THR A 279 -21.49 -14.59 -3.45
CA THR A 279 -21.26 -16.04 -3.31
C THR A 279 -22.50 -16.73 -3.87
N PRO A 280 -22.40 -17.65 -4.85
CA PRO A 280 -23.56 -18.38 -5.32
C PRO A 280 -24.17 -19.07 -4.09
N VAL A 281 -25.39 -18.71 -3.73
CA VAL A 281 -26.16 -19.45 -2.71
C VAL A 281 -26.23 -20.87 -3.22
N ALA A 282 -25.58 -21.81 -2.51
CA ALA A 282 -25.64 -23.24 -2.83
C ALA A 282 -27.10 -23.60 -2.94
N GLY A 283 -27.55 -23.95 -4.17
CA GLY A 283 -28.92 -24.25 -4.48
C GLY A 283 -29.40 -25.35 -3.56
N THR A 284 -30.47 -25.11 -2.84
CA THR A 284 -31.25 -26.11 -2.12
C THR A 284 -31.51 -27.29 -3.07
N LYS A 285 -30.88 -28.44 -2.79
CA LYS A 285 -31.17 -29.68 -3.45
C LYS A 285 -32.66 -29.95 -3.22
N LYS A 286 -33.50 -29.79 -4.26
CA LYS A 286 -34.87 -30.34 -4.27
C LYS A 286 -34.78 -31.82 -4.00
N GLY A 287 -35.54 -32.26 -3.00
CA GLY A 287 -35.58 -33.63 -2.55
C GLY A 287 -35.85 -34.59 -3.70
N ALA A 288 -35.07 -35.67 -3.72
CA ALA A 288 -35.32 -36.81 -4.60
C ALA A 288 -36.63 -37.45 -4.19
N GLU A 289 -37.56 -37.48 -5.10
CA GLU A 289 -38.82 -38.21 -5.03
C GLU A 289 -38.50 -39.72 -5.00
N LYS A 290 -39.06 -40.40 -4.01
CA LYS A 290 -38.89 -41.83 -3.76
C LYS A 290 -39.71 -42.61 -4.81
N PRO A 291 -39.18 -43.57 -5.58
CA PRO A 291 -40.00 -44.38 -6.46
C PRO A 291 -40.91 -45.30 -5.65
N ALA A 292 -42.22 -45.28 -6.01
CA ALA A 292 -43.21 -46.20 -5.50
C ALA A 292 -42.90 -47.64 -6.00
N GLY A 293 -42.96 -48.55 -5.06
CA GLY A 293 -42.75 -49.98 -5.36
C GLY A 293 -43.93 -50.60 -6.08
N ASN A 294 -43.61 -51.63 -6.86
CA ASN A 294 -44.41 -52.81 -7.14
C ASN A 294 -43.50 -54.00 -6.92
#